data_8a7bf0a8f81cffe8293c2b6b9030ee98
#
_entry.id   8a7bf0a8f81cffe8293c2b6b9030ee98
#
_cell.length_a   1.000
_cell.length_b   1.000
_cell.length_c   1.000
_cell.angle_alpha   90.00
_cell.angle_beta   90.00
_cell.angle_gamma   90.00
#
_symmetry.space_group_name_H-M   'P 1'
#
loop_
_entity.id
_entity.type
_entity.pdbx_description
1 polymer ?
#
loop_
_entity_poly.entity_id
_entity_poly.type
_entity_poly.pdbx_seq_one_letter_code
_entity_poly.pdbx_strand_id
1 'polypeptide(L)'
;MGHYEKIKVLSSSISHMPLHAVFRDSGIAEKHGFELEVDVAKVPQRSKPTRTIGERAALLLSGEYQFLSGLHHEPYVYRARGDHRLAFLAQTQNHWDDRLICRPDIHEAKQLEGKRILTGPAPCVVGNLRQALVRAGVDISTVQFVLASRDGEGADSRLAVGPSSIDRIRRSDVDAANVDMPFDLQAKKRGLNAIELPALPVIHNTTICANMDFVRENEQTAVAFLKALIEAVHFFKTEREKSCAIIAREVAPLIGLDGDDEVEYLHGQWSALLCPKPYPEPLAVENLYNLDVAQDPQANFISPLEVWDTHYLRMIDDSGFIDALYRDR
;
A
#
# COMPACT_ATOMS: atom_id res chain seq x y z
N MET A 1 33.76 9.97 10.99
CA MET A 1 32.56 9.99 10.12
C MET A 1 32.21 8.53 9.84
N GLY A 2 31.16 8.00 10.44
CA GLY A 2 30.74 6.62 10.21
C GLY A 2 30.32 6.46 8.75
N HIS A 3 30.75 5.39 8.11
CA HIS A 3 30.17 4.99 6.83
C HIS A 3 28.69 4.64 7.08
N TYR A 4 27.76 5.49 6.63
CA TYR A 4 26.38 5.13 6.58
C TYR A 4 26.21 4.01 5.54
N GLU A 5 25.69 2.88 5.97
CA GLU A 5 25.30 1.84 5.04
C GLU A 5 24.08 2.35 4.26
N LYS A 6 24.10 2.21 2.93
CA LYS A 6 22.98 2.60 2.07
C LYS A 6 22.00 1.46 1.99
N ILE A 7 20.73 1.72 2.36
CA ILE A 7 19.64 0.76 2.23
C ILE A 7 18.71 1.23 1.10
N LYS A 8 18.41 0.33 0.18
CA LYS A 8 17.49 0.55 -0.92
C LYS A 8 16.17 -0.18 -0.69
N VAL A 9 15.07 0.56 -0.81
CA VAL A 9 13.70 0.05 -0.76
C VAL A 9 13.04 0.23 -2.12
N LEU A 10 12.47 -0.85 -2.67
CA LEU A 10 11.61 -0.76 -3.84
C LEU A 10 10.15 -0.66 -3.39
N SER A 11 9.50 0.46 -3.65
CA SER A 11 8.05 0.59 -3.48
C SER A 11 7.31 0.05 -4.70
N SER A 12 6.32 -0.78 -4.50
CA SER A 12 5.53 -1.36 -5.60
C SER A 12 4.60 -0.34 -6.27
N SER A 13 4.22 0.71 -5.56
CA SER A 13 3.28 1.74 -6.04
C SER A 13 3.68 3.12 -5.55
N ILE A 14 3.35 4.12 -6.37
CA ILE A 14 3.46 5.53 -6.00
C ILE A 14 2.51 5.92 -4.86
N SER A 15 1.39 5.22 -4.71
CA SER A 15 0.44 5.42 -3.61
C SER A 15 1.04 5.14 -2.22
N HIS A 16 2.13 4.37 -2.13
CA HIS A 16 2.83 4.10 -0.87
C HIS A 16 3.81 5.21 -0.46
N MET A 17 4.05 6.18 -1.35
CA MET A 17 5.07 7.22 -1.13
C MET A 17 4.83 8.15 0.06
N PRO A 18 3.60 8.41 0.56
CA PRO A 18 3.44 9.28 1.72
C PRO A 18 4.31 8.85 2.92
N LEU A 19 4.27 7.57 3.32
CA LEU A 19 5.12 7.08 4.39
C LEU A 19 6.60 7.00 3.98
N HIS A 20 6.89 6.52 2.77
CA HIS A 20 8.27 6.34 2.33
C HIS A 20 9.02 7.67 2.13
N ALA A 21 8.36 8.73 1.67
CA ALA A 21 8.96 10.05 1.57
C ALA A 21 9.28 10.62 2.96
N VAL A 22 8.35 10.49 3.91
CA VAL A 22 8.59 10.90 5.30
C VAL A 22 9.72 10.07 5.92
N PHE A 23 9.76 8.76 5.71
CA PHE A 23 10.82 7.89 6.21
C PHE A 23 12.20 8.32 5.66
N ARG A 24 12.29 8.60 4.36
CA ARG A 24 13.53 9.00 3.71
C ARG A 24 14.02 10.38 4.17
N ASP A 25 13.10 11.36 4.26
CA ASP A 25 13.47 12.78 4.36
C ASP A 25 13.34 13.38 5.76
N SER A 26 12.96 12.59 6.77
CA SER A 26 12.82 13.05 8.16
C SER A 26 14.14 13.08 8.94
N GLY A 27 15.23 12.53 8.41
CA GLY A 27 16.49 12.36 9.13
C GLY A 27 16.52 11.13 10.07
N ILE A 28 15.44 10.33 10.06
CA ILE A 28 15.32 9.16 10.95
C ILE A 28 16.25 8.03 10.49
N ALA A 29 16.37 7.81 9.19
CA ALA A 29 17.26 6.79 8.66
C ALA A 29 18.72 7.03 9.09
N GLU A 30 19.19 8.28 8.96
CA GLU A 30 20.53 8.71 9.38
C GLU A 30 20.73 8.57 10.89
N LYS A 31 19.71 8.88 11.70
CA LYS A 31 19.73 8.65 13.15
C LYS A 31 19.97 7.17 13.49
N HIS A 32 19.46 6.26 12.68
CA HIS A 32 19.64 4.82 12.82
C HIS A 32 20.88 4.27 12.09
N GLY A 33 21.71 5.15 11.52
CA GLY A 33 23.03 4.81 10.98
C GLY A 33 23.06 4.38 9.52
N PHE A 34 22.04 4.68 8.71
CA PHE A 34 22.03 4.39 7.28
C PHE A 34 21.41 5.52 6.43
N GLU A 35 21.75 5.54 5.15
CA GLU A 35 21.09 6.36 4.13
C GLU A 35 19.95 5.53 3.51
N LEU A 36 18.76 6.10 3.40
CA LEU A 36 17.61 5.44 2.77
C LEU A 36 17.37 5.95 1.35
N GLU A 37 17.44 5.05 0.38
CA GLU A 37 17.01 5.29 -0.99
C GLU A 37 15.70 4.56 -1.25
N VAL A 38 14.70 5.26 -1.80
CA VAL A 38 13.40 4.68 -2.14
C VAL A 38 13.13 4.87 -3.62
N ASP A 39 13.04 3.76 -4.33
CA ASP A 39 12.62 3.72 -5.73
C ASP A 39 11.18 3.24 -5.83
N VAL A 40 10.45 3.76 -6.82
CA VAL A 40 9.12 3.26 -7.16
C VAL A 40 9.25 2.30 -8.35
N ALA A 41 8.70 1.11 -8.22
CA ALA A 41 8.70 0.15 -9.30
C ALA A 41 8.06 0.78 -10.55
N LYS A 42 8.86 0.92 -11.62
CA LYS A 42 8.36 1.43 -12.89
C LYS A 42 7.25 0.51 -13.36
N VAL A 43 6.08 1.06 -13.63
CA VAL A 43 5.04 0.33 -14.36
C VAL A 43 5.68 -0.05 -15.70
N PRO A 44 5.76 -1.36 -16.02
CA PRO A 44 6.37 -1.76 -17.28
C PRO A 44 5.73 -1.02 -18.44
N GLN A 45 6.54 -0.49 -19.35
CA GLN A 45 6.03 0.13 -20.57
C GLN A 45 5.14 -0.86 -21.31
N ARG A 46 4.06 -0.39 -21.76
CA ARG A 46 2.90 -0.83 -22.59
C ARG A 46 2.95 -2.15 -23.36
N SER A 47 4.06 -2.86 -23.46
CA SER A 47 4.20 -4.02 -24.36
C SER A 47 4.26 -5.39 -23.67
N LYS A 48 4.24 -5.47 -22.33
CA LYS A 48 4.20 -6.76 -21.64
C LYS A 48 2.98 -6.81 -20.73
N PRO A 49 2.02 -7.68 -21.05
CA PRO A 49 0.94 -7.98 -20.12
C PRO A 49 1.58 -8.63 -18.88
N THR A 50 1.13 -8.19 -17.73
CA THR A 50 1.43 -8.78 -16.43
C THR A 50 2.93 -8.82 -16.07
N ARG A 51 3.27 -8.10 -15.02
CA ARG A 51 4.47 -8.38 -14.24
C ARG A 51 4.47 -9.87 -13.94
N THR A 52 5.36 -10.61 -14.56
CA THR A 52 5.55 -12.00 -14.19
C THR A 52 5.83 -12.03 -12.69
N ILE A 53 5.11 -12.89 -11.99
CA ILE A 53 5.49 -13.30 -10.64
C ILE A 53 6.99 -13.55 -10.69
N GLY A 54 7.77 -12.69 -10.05
CA GLY A 54 9.21 -12.87 -10.03
C GLY A 54 10.05 -11.66 -10.40
N GLU A 55 9.60 -10.72 -11.23
CA GLU A 55 10.48 -9.56 -11.56
C GLU A 55 10.86 -8.75 -10.33
N ARG A 56 9.90 -8.39 -9.48
CA ARG A 56 10.17 -7.65 -8.23
C ARG A 56 10.89 -8.52 -7.19
N ALA A 57 10.47 -9.76 -7.05
CA ALA A 57 11.12 -10.73 -6.19
C ALA A 57 12.57 -10.99 -6.63
N ALA A 58 12.84 -11.05 -7.94
CA ALA A 58 14.19 -11.22 -8.47
C ALA A 58 15.12 -10.05 -8.08
N LEU A 59 14.63 -8.81 -8.08
CA LEU A 59 15.40 -7.64 -7.65
C LEU A 59 15.77 -7.72 -6.15
N LEU A 60 14.87 -8.24 -5.32
CA LEU A 60 15.13 -8.48 -3.90
C LEU A 60 16.12 -9.64 -3.69
N LEU A 61 15.95 -10.74 -4.45
CA LEU A 61 16.84 -11.92 -4.36
C LEU A 61 18.23 -11.68 -4.92
N SER A 62 18.40 -10.74 -5.87
CA SER A 62 19.70 -10.34 -6.39
C SER A 62 20.50 -9.43 -5.45
N GLY A 63 19.85 -8.89 -4.41
CA GLY A 63 20.45 -7.91 -3.50
C GLY A 63 20.51 -6.47 -4.06
N GLU A 64 19.89 -6.21 -5.22
CA GLU A 64 19.78 -4.85 -5.78
C GLU A 64 18.97 -3.94 -4.84
N TYR A 65 17.95 -4.51 -4.19
CA TYR A 65 17.20 -3.89 -3.09
C TYR A 65 17.26 -4.78 -1.85
N GLN A 66 17.36 -4.19 -0.68
CA GLN A 66 17.37 -4.90 0.60
C GLN A 66 15.96 -5.19 1.08
N PHE A 67 15.02 -4.27 0.80
CA PHE A 67 13.62 -4.41 1.17
C PHE A 67 12.71 -4.03 0.00
N LEU A 68 11.50 -4.61 0.00
CA LEU A 68 10.45 -4.29 -0.95
C LEU A 68 9.15 -4.01 -0.20
N SER A 69 8.45 -2.94 -0.58
CA SER A 69 7.19 -2.53 -0.01
C SER A 69 6.03 -2.81 -0.95
N GLY A 70 5.01 -3.51 -0.46
CA GLY A 70 3.79 -3.81 -1.23
C GLY A 70 3.89 -5.03 -2.15
N LEU A 71 4.65 -6.05 -1.75
CA LEU A 71 4.62 -7.38 -2.34
C LEU A 71 3.65 -8.23 -1.51
N HIS A 72 2.75 -8.98 -2.14
CA HIS A 72 1.72 -9.74 -1.39
C HIS A 72 1.63 -11.21 -1.78
N HIS A 73 1.84 -11.58 -3.02
CA HIS A 73 1.63 -12.93 -3.56
C HIS A 73 2.93 -13.72 -3.73
N GLU A 74 3.97 -13.07 -4.22
CA GLU A 74 5.20 -13.74 -4.67
C GLU A 74 5.89 -14.57 -3.56
N PRO A 75 5.97 -14.13 -2.28
CA PRO A 75 6.57 -14.96 -1.23
C PRO A 75 5.91 -16.31 -1.05
N TYR A 76 4.58 -16.41 -1.21
CA TYR A 76 3.86 -17.68 -1.16
C TYR A 76 4.25 -18.60 -2.33
N VAL A 77 4.35 -18.07 -3.55
CA VAL A 77 4.76 -18.84 -4.72
C VAL A 77 6.19 -19.34 -4.60
N TYR A 78 7.10 -18.52 -4.10
CA TYR A 78 8.49 -18.94 -3.84
C TYR A 78 8.54 -20.02 -2.76
N ARG A 79 7.82 -19.85 -1.66
CA ARG A 79 7.71 -20.83 -0.59
C ARG A 79 7.17 -22.17 -1.10
N ALA A 80 6.14 -22.16 -1.93
CA ALA A 80 5.55 -23.35 -2.54
C ALA A 80 6.55 -24.11 -3.44
N ARG A 81 7.55 -23.43 -3.99
CA ARG A 81 8.63 -24.02 -4.79
C ARG A 81 9.84 -24.45 -3.93
N GLY A 82 9.73 -24.38 -2.61
CA GLY A 82 10.81 -24.71 -1.68
C GLY A 82 11.84 -23.59 -1.48
N ASP A 83 11.60 -22.39 -2.00
CA ASP A 83 12.47 -21.24 -1.77
C ASP A 83 11.98 -20.41 -0.58
N HIS A 84 12.73 -20.47 0.53
CA HIS A 84 12.39 -19.84 1.80
C HIS A 84 13.05 -18.48 2.01
N ARG A 85 13.66 -17.90 0.96
CA ARG A 85 14.41 -16.64 1.09
C ARG A 85 13.54 -15.40 1.19
N LEU A 86 12.28 -15.44 0.75
CA LEU A 86 11.38 -14.30 0.87
C LEU A 86 10.47 -14.43 2.08
N ALA A 87 10.44 -13.38 2.93
CA ALA A 87 9.52 -13.28 4.05
C ALA A 87 9.04 -11.85 4.25
N PHE A 88 7.85 -11.71 4.83
CA PHE A 88 7.31 -10.43 5.29
C PHE A 88 7.77 -10.17 6.73
N LEU A 89 8.29 -8.96 6.99
CA LEU A 89 8.84 -8.57 8.29
C LEU A 89 7.94 -7.63 9.08
N ALA A 90 7.17 -6.80 8.38
CA ALA A 90 6.30 -5.80 9.02
C ALA A 90 5.12 -5.43 8.11
N GLN A 91 4.02 -4.99 8.75
CA GLN A 91 2.81 -4.50 8.11
C GLN A 91 2.39 -3.18 8.74
N THR A 92 2.49 -2.09 8.00
CA THR A 92 2.17 -0.77 8.56
C THR A 92 0.70 -0.38 8.47
N GLN A 93 -0.08 -1.03 7.61
CA GLN A 93 -1.53 -0.82 7.43
C GLN A 93 -2.25 -2.16 7.29
N ASN A 94 -3.22 -2.41 8.14
CA ASN A 94 -4.00 -3.64 8.15
C ASN A 94 -5.44 -3.47 7.62
N HIS A 95 -5.73 -2.32 6.99
CA HIS A 95 -7.04 -2.01 6.43
C HIS A 95 -6.90 -1.43 5.03
N TRP A 96 -7.84 -1.79 4.16
CA TRP A 96 -7.98 -1.21 2.83
C TRP A 96 -8.37 0.26 2.93
N ASP A 97 -7.73 1.11 2.14
CA ASP A 97 -7.84 2.54 2.22
C ASP A 97 -8.34 3.24 0.95
N ASP A 98 -8.59 2.51 -0.13
CA ASP A 98 -9.20 3.09 -1.34
C ASP A 98 -10.58 3.70 -1.04
N ARG A 99 -10.96 4.67 -1.85
CA ARG A 99 -12.23 5.39 -1.75
C ARG A 99 -13.13 5.08 -2.92
N LEU A 100 -14.43 5.09 -2.69
CA LEU A 100 -15.43 4.91 -3.74
C LEU A 100 -16.08 6.26 -4.04
N ILE A 101 -15.80 6.80 -5.23
CA ILE A 101 -16.44 8.01 -5.76
C ILE A 101 -17.56 7.63 -6.74
N CYS A 102 -18.59 8.46 -6.85
CA CYS A 102 -19.75 8.15 -7.66
C CYS A 102 -20.47 9.42 -8.16
N ARG A 103 -21.42 9.22 -9.05
CA ARG A 103 -22.30 10.27 -9.55
C ARG A 103 -23.03 10.96 -8.40
N PRO A 104 -23.46 12.24 -8.59
CA PRO A 104 -24.12 13.03 -7.53
C PRO A 104 -25.46 12.44 -7.05
N ASP A 105 -26.11 11.63 -7.86
CA ASP A 105 -27.39 10.98 -7.53
C ASP A 105 -27.27 9.67 -6.75
N ILE A 106 -26.05 9.21 -6.49
CA ILE A 106 -25.75 7.99 -5.73
C ILE A 106 -25.23 8.40 -4.35
N HIS A 107 -25.94 8.06 -3.28
CA HIS A 107 -25.66 8.49 -1.91
C HIS A 107 -25.32 7.35 -0.95
N GLU A 108 -25.65 6.11 -1.32
CA GLU A 108 -25.41 4.93 -0.48
C GLU A 108 -24.98 3.73 -1.32
N ALA A 109 -24.26 2.79 -0.69
CA ALA A 109 -23.69 1.64 -1.38
C ALA A 109 -24.74 0.79 -2.10
N LYS A 110 -25.96 0.63 -1.55
CA LYS A 110 -27.02 -0.17 -2.14
C LYS A 110 -27.46 0.33 -3.53
N GLN A 111 -27.35 1.63 -3.80
CA GLN A 111 -27.66 2.22 -5.10
C GLN A 111 -26.64 1.88 -6.21
N LEU A 112 -25.55 1.18 -5.86
CA LEU A 112 -24.56 0.67 -6.82
C LEU A 112 -25.00 -0.61 -7.52
N GLU A 113 -26.07 -1.26 -7.09
CA GLU A 113 -26.64 -2.40 -7.79
C GLU A 113 -27.08 -2.03 -9.22
N GLY A 114 -26.67 -2.85 -10.17
CA GLY A 114 -26.88 -2.61 -11.60
C GLY A 114 -25.99 -1.53 -12.22
N LYS A 115 -25.04 -0.93 -11.46
CA LYS A 115 -24.18 0.15 -11.93
C LYS A 115 -22.83 -0.35 -12.45
N ARG A 116 -22.18 0.51 -13.25
CA ARG A 116 -20.85 0.29 -13.79
C ARG A 116 -19.83 0.94 -12.84
N ILE A 117 -18.94 0.13 -12.28
CA ILE A 117 -17.92 0.60 -11.34
C ILE A 117 -16.54 0.39 -11.96
N LEU A 118 -15.82 1.49 -12.16
CA LEU A 118 -14.42 1.48 -12.61
C LEU A 118 -13.52 1.04 -11.45
N THR A 119 -12.60 0.13 -11.73
CA THR A 119 -11.60 -0.34 -10.75
C THR A 119 -10.28 -0.66 -11.42
N GLY A 120 -9.20 -0.69 -10.63
CA GLY A 120 -7.89 -1.13 -11.11
C GLY A 120 -7.90 -2.59 -11.57
N PRO A 121 -7.03 -2.96 -12.51
CA PRO A 121 -6.99 -4.30 -13.09
C PRO A 121 -6.29 -5.34 -12.21
N ALA A 122 -5.66 -4.94 -11.09
CA ALA A 122 -4.99 -5.87 -10.19
C ALA A 122 -6.03 -6.73 -9.43
N PRO A 123 -5.82 -8.07 -9.34
CA PRO A 123 -6.76 -8.96 -8.65
C PRO A 123 -7.08 -8.53 -7.22
N CYS A 124 -6.08 -8.09 -6.45
CA CYS A 124 -6.27 -7.59 -5.09
C CYS A 124 -7.18 -6.35 -5.05
N VAL A 125 -7.02 -5.40 -5.99
CA VAL A 125 -7.83 -4.17 -6.03
C VAL A 125 -9.29 -4.50 -6.32
N VAL A 126 -9.54 -5.33 -7.34
CA VAL A 126 -10.91 -5.78 -7.67
C VAL A 126 -11.51 -6.60 -6.53
N GLY A 127 -10.71 -7.50 -5.95
CA GLY A 127 -11.14 -8.37 -4.85
C GLY A 127 -11.50 -7.59 -3.60
N ASN A 128 -10.69 -6.62 -3.21
CA ASN A 128 -10.96 -5.75 -2.06
C ASN A 128 -12.25 -4.96 -2.27
N LEU A 129 -12.41 -4.33 -3.45
CA LEU A 129 -13.64 -3.60 -3.76
C LEU A 129 -14.88 -4.50 -3.69
N ARG A 130 -14.82 -5.72 -4.28
CA ARG A 130 -15.93 -6.68 -4.22
C ARG A 130 -16.30 -7.04 -2.78
N GLN A 131 -15.31 -7.36 -1.95
CA GLN A 131 -15.56 -7.67 -0.53
C GLN A 131 -16.15 -6.48 0.22
N ALA A 132 -15.62 -5.26 0.02
CA ALA A 132 -16.14 -4.07 0.66
C ALA A 132 -17.60 -3.80 0.29
N LEU A 133 -17.96 -3.98 -0.98
CA LEU A 133 -19.35 -3.86 -1.46
C LEU A 133 -20.27 -4.93 -0.86
N VAL A 134 -19.82 -6.19 -0.79
CA VAL A 134 -20.59 -7.27 -0.13
C VAL A 134 -20.83 -6.94 1.35
N ARG A 135 -19.81 -6.46 2.06
CA ARG A 135 -19.95 -6.03 3.46
C ARG A 135 -20.92 -4.85 3.61
N ALA A 136 -21.03 -4.00 2.59
CA ALA A 136 -22.00 -2.91 2.53
C ALA A 136 -23.41 -3.37 2.12
N GLY A 137 -23.63 -4.66 1.92
CA GLY A 137 -24.93 -5.25 1.56
C GLY A 137 -25.30 -5.12 0.08
N VAL A 138 -24.34 -4.84 -0.79
CA VAL A 138 -24.55 -4.75 -2.26
C VAL A 138 -24.57 -6.15 -2.86
N ASP A 139 -25.59 -6.42 -3.70
CA ASP A 139 -25.57 -7.62 -4.56
C ASP A 139 -24.60 -7.41 -5.73
N ILE A 140 -23.36 -7.88 -5.55
CA ILE A 140 -22.29 -7.71 -6.54
C ILE A 140 -22.55 -8.49 -7.85
N SER A 141 -23.48 -9.44 -7.89
CA SER A 141 -23.84 -10.14 -9.13
C SER A 141 -24.51 -9.20 -10.14
N THR A 142 -25.08 -8.10 -9.69
CA THR A 142 -25.71 -7.07 -10.52
C THR A 142 -24.73 -5.98 -10.96
N VAL A 143 -23.57 -5.86 -10.30
CA VAL A 143 -22.59 -4.81 -10.55
C VAL A 143 -21.71 -5.14 -11.77
N GLN A 144 -21.54 -4.16 -12.66
CA GLN A 144 -20.63 -4.28 -13.80
C GLN A 144 -19.28 -3.68 -13.46
N PHE A 145 -18.29 -4.51 -13.17
CA PHE A 145 -16.91 -4.06 -12.94
C PHE A 145 -16.23 -3.74 -14.28
N VAL A 146 -15.84 -2.47 -14.43
CA VAL A 146 -15.10 -1.97 -15.59
C VAL A 146 -13.62 -1.87 -15.17
N LEU A 147 -12.76 -2.66 -15.79
CA LEU A 147 -11.34 -2.59 -15.49
C LEU A 147 -10.71 -1.37 -16.17
N ALA A 148 -9.93 -0.62 -15.42
CA ALA A 148 -9.16 0.48 -15.97
C ALA A 148 -8.14 -0.07 -16.98
N SER A 149 -8.18 0.45 -18.22
CA SER A 149 -7.18 0.11 -19.22
C SER A 149 -5.85 0.77 -18.83
N ARG A 150 -4.76 0.00 -18.93
CA ARG A 150 -3.40 0.55 -18.79
C ARG A 150 -2.97 1.32 -20.03
N ASP A 151 -3.72 1.21 -21.15
CA ASP A 151 -3.34 1.64 -22.50
C ASP A 151 -4.31 2.67 -23.12
N GLY A 152 -5.20 3.30 -22.35
CA GLY A 152 -6.19 4.25 -22.84
C GLY A 152 -5.79 5.71 -22.71
N GLU A 153 -6.38 6.61 -23.54
CA GLU A 153 -6.37 8.05 -23.29
C GLU A 153 -6.88 8.35 -21.87
N GLY A 154 -6.11 9.10 -21.08
CA GLY A 154 -6.44 9.44 -19.71
C GLY A 154 -6.06 8.38 -18.68
N ALA A 155 -5.40 7.27 -19.07
CA ALA A 155 -4.77 6.40 -18.11
C ALA A 155 -3.57 7.11 -17.47
N ASP A 156 -3.66 7.47 -16.19
CA ASP A 156 -2.47 7.82 -15.46
C ASP A 156 -1.63 6.52 -15.33
N SER A 157 -0.51 6.49 -16.04
CA SER A 157 0.37 5.32 -16.07
C SER A 157 0.99 5.01 -14.70
N ARG A 158 0.80 5.88 -13.72
CA ARG A 158 1.35 5.80 -12.37
C ARG A 158 0.33 5.34 -11.34
N LEU A 159 -0.96 5.63 -11.57
CA LEU A 159 -2.07 5.27 -10.69
C LEU A 159 -3.06 4.40 -11.47
N ALA A 160 -3.41 3.24 -10.93
CA ALA A 160 -4.35 2.32 -11.58
C ALA A 160 -5.75 2.94 -11.73
N VAL A 161 -6.13 3.78 -10.77
CA VAL A 161 -7.35 4.58 -10.73
C VAL A 161 -7.02 5.91 -10.03
N GLY A 162 -7.24 7.02 -10.69
CA GLY A 162 -6.82 8.34 -10.24
C GLY A 162 -7.69 9.45 -10.83
N PRO A 163 -7.14 10.63 -11.08
CA PRO A 163 -7.91 11.80 -11.54
C PRO A 163 -8.76 11.56 -12.79
N SER A 164 -8.30 10.71 -13.72
CA SER A 164 -9.06 10.34 -14.92
C SER A 164 -10.40 9.64 -14.62
N SER A 165 -10.51 8.97 -13.47
CA SER A 165 -11.74 8.32 -13.03
C SER A 165 -12.85 9.33 -12.78
N ILE A 166 -12.50 10.52 -12.25
CA ILE A 166 -13.44 11.63 -12.01
C ILE A 166 -14.07 12.06 -13.33
N ASP A 167 -13.24 12.24 -14.37
CA ASP A 167 -13.72 12.67 -15.69
C ASP A 167 -14.57 11.60 -16.37
N ARG A 168 -14.28 10.31 -16.18
CA ARG A 168 -15.11 9.21 -16.71
C ARG A 168 -16.49 9.17 -16.06
N ILE A 169 -16.60 9.42 -14.77
CA ILE A 169 -17.89 9.53 -14.09
C ILE A 169 -18.68 10.74 -14.62
N ARG A 170 -18.00 11.90 -14.75
CA ARG A 170 -18.65 13.13 -15.27
C ARG A 170 -19.15 12.99 -16.71
N ARG A 171 -18.48 12.22 -17.54
CA ARG A 171 -18.94 11.90 -18.92
C ARG A 171 -19.99 10.77 -18.95
N SER A 172 -20.34 10.18 -17.82
CA SER A 172 -21.23 9.04 -17.72
C SER A 172 -20.72 7.76 -18.40
N ASP A 173 -19.40 7.63 -18.56
CA ASP A 173 -18.76 6.41 -19.05
C ASP A 173 -18.89 5.27 -18.01
N VAL A 174 -18.87 5.65 -16.73
CA VAL A 174 -19.11 4.77 -15.57
C VAL A 174 -19.93 5.52 -14.52
N ASP A 175 -20.51 4.80 -13.58
CA ASP A 175 -21.39 5.38 -12.55
C ASP A 175 -20.64 5.65 -11.24
N ALA A 176 -19.59 4.86 -10.98
CA ALA A 176 -18.70 4.99 -9.82
C ALA A 176 -17.29 4.53 -10.16
N ALA A 177 -16.33 4.83 -9.29
CA ALA A 177 -14.97 4.35 -9.37
C ALA A 177 -14.34 4.22 -7.99
N ASN A 178 -13.52 3.18 -7.77
CA ASN A 178 -12.62 3.22 -6.63
C ASN A 178 -11.37 4.03 -6.99
N VAL A 179 -10.86 4.79 -6.06
CA VAL A 179 -9.72 5.69 -6.24
C VAL A 179 -8.83 5.69 -5.01
N ASP A 180 -7.54 5.93 -5.23
CA ASP A 180 -6.60 6.20 -4.13
C ASP A 180 -6.96 7.53 -3.45
N MET A 181 -6.59 7.68 -2.19
CA MET A 181 -6.62 8.98 -1.51
C MET A 181 -5.55 9.92 -2.10
N PRO A 182 -5.82 11.20 -2.27
CA PRO A 182 -6.99 11.98 -1.86
C PRO A 182 -7.96 12.30 -3.00
N PHE A 183 -8.05 11.46 -4.03
CA PHE A 183 -8.88 11.74 -5.22
C PHE A 183 -10.38 11.78 -4.91
N ASP A 184 -10.84 11.20 -3.79
CA ASP A 184 -12.20 11.39 -3.29
C ASP A 184 -12.45 12.85 -2.89
N LEU A 185 -11.47 13.55 -2.32
CA LEU A 185 -11.58 14.98 -2.03
C LEU A 185 -11.67 15.81 -3.32
N GLN A 186 -10.83 15.50 -4.32
CA GLN A 186 -10.89 16.15 -5.63
C GLN A 186 -12.23 15.89 -6.33
N ALA A 187 -12.78 14.67 -6.21
CA ALA A 187 -14.08 14.33 -6.74
C ALA A 187 -15.20 15.16 -6.11
N LYS A 188 -15.19 15.29 -4.77
CA LYS A 188 -16.14 16.15 -4.03
C LYS A 188 -16.07 17.61 -4.46
N LYS A 189 -14.86 18.17 -4.62
CA LYS A 189 -14.65 19.54 -5.16
C LYS A 189 -15.23 19.72 -6.56
N ARG A 190 -15.33 18.64 -7.35
CA ARG A 190 -15.89 18.64 -8.71
C ARG A 190 -17.37 18.24 -8.77
N GLY A 191 -18.05 18.19 -7.62
CA GLY A 191 -19.49 17.92 -7.49
C GLY A 191 -19.89 16.45 -7.59
N LEU A 192 -18.94 15.53 -7.43
CA LEU A 192 -19.25 14.10 -7.27
C LEU A 192 -19.44 13.74 -5.80
N ASN A 193 -20.08 12.60 -5.54
CA ASN A 193 -20.20 12.03 -4.21
C ASN A 193 -19.06 11.05 -3.94
N ALA A 194 -18.76 10.84 -2.64
CA ALA A 194 -17.96 9.72 -2.17
C ALA A 194 -18.77 8.92 -1.15
N ILE A 195 -18.77 7.60 -1.31
CA ILE A 195 -19.44 6.67 -0.43
C ILE A 195 -18.42 6.07 0.52
N GLU A 196 -18.73 6.11 1.81
CA GLU A 196 -17.99 5.37 2.81
C GLU A 196 -18.40 3.90 2.78
N LEU A 197 -17.42 3.02 2.60
CA LEU A 197 -17.60 1.58 2.70
C LEU A 197 -17.20 1.10 4.10
N PRO A 198 -17.78 -0.01 4.60
CA PRO A 198 -17.35 -0.62 5.85
C PRO A 198 -15.86 -0.95 5.82
N ALA A 199 -15.18 -0.72 6.94
CA ALA A 199 -13.76 -1.07 7.07
C ALA A 199 -13.53 -2.53 6.67
N LEU A 200 -12.58 -2.73 5.77
CA LEU A 200 -12.15 -4.03 5.30
C LEU A 200 -10.77 -4.34 5.87
N PRO A 201 -10.67 -5.23 6.89
CA PRO A 201 -9.37 -5.72 7.33
C PRO A 201 -8.73 -6.50 6.19
N VAL A 202 -7.66 -5.96 5.63
CA VAL A 202 -6.87 -6.61 4.59
C VAL A 202 -5.48 -5.99 4.60
N ILE A 203 -4.46 -6.81 4.41
CA ILE A 203 -3.10 -6.31 4.22
C ILE A 203 -3.08 -5.42 2.98
N HIS A 204 -2.64 -4.20 3.15
CA HIS A 204 -2.60 -3.22 2.08
C HIS A 204 -1.33 -2.37 2.15
N ASN A 205 -0.97 -1.75 1.03
CA ASN A 205 0.15 -0.81 0.90
C ASN A 205 1.50 -1.33 1.43
N THR A 206 2.02 -0.74 2.48
CA THR A 206 3.41 -0.86 2.94
C THR A 206 3.70 -2.14 3.73
N THR A 207 3.48 -3.31 3.09
CA THR A 207 3.99 -4.61 3.58
C THR A 207 5.47 -4.69 3.27
N ILE A 208 6.32 -4.84 4.28
CA ILE A 208 7.77 -4.95 4.11
C ILE A 208 8.18 -6.39 3.90
N CYS A 209 8.70 -6.68 2.71
CA CYS A 209 9.28 -7.97 2.33
C CYS A 209 10.80 -7.86 2.27
N ALA A 210 11.52 -8.90 2.67
CA ALA A 210 12.97 -8.96 2.63
C ALA A 210 13.50 -10.29 2.08
N ASN A 211 14.75 -10.26 1.61
CA ASN A 211 15.54 -11.47 1.40
C ASN A 211 16.12 -11.92 2.74
N MET A 212 15.74 -13.11 3.21
CA MET A 212 16.14 -13.62 4.53
C MET A 212 17.61 -14.00 4.61
N ASP A 213 18.28 -14.26 3.50
CA ASP A 213 19.74 -14.42 3.52
C ASP A 213 20.43 -13.09 3.86
N PHE A 214 20.01 -12.00 3.21
CA PHE A 214 20.47 -10.66 3.58
C PHE A 214 20.19 -10.34 5.05
N VAL A 215 18.97 -10.61 5.53
CA VAL A 215 18.57 -10.30 6.91
C VAL A 215 19.43 -11.05 7.93
N ARG A 216 19.71 -12.35 7.70
CA ARG A 216 20.55 -13.16 8.60
C ARG A 216 22.01 -12.75 8.59
N GLU A 217 22.54 -12.37 7.43
CA GLU A 217 23.92 -11.91 7.29
C GLU A 217 24.11 -10.48 7.84
N ASN A 218 23.03 -9.67 7.88
CA ASN A 218 23.07 -8.25 8.26
C ASN A 218 21.98 -7.93 9.32
N GLU A 219 21.89 -8.75 10.37
CA GLU A 219 20.83 -8.66 11.38
C GLU A 219 20.73 -7.26 12.02
N GLN A 220 21.87 -6.65 12.35
CA GLN A 220 21.90 -5.31 12.93
C GLN A 220 21.31 -4.25 11.99
N THR A 221 21.60 -4.35 10.70
CA THR A 221 21.04 -3.47 9.67
C THR A 221 19.51 -3.68 9.52
N ALA A 222 19.06 -4.93 9.53
CA ALA A 222 17.63 -5.24 9.47
C ALA A 222 16.87 -4.72 10.69
N VAL A 223 17.44 -4.86 11.89
CA VAL A 223 16.88 -4.32 13.13
C VAL A 223 16.89 -2.79 13.11
N ALA A 224 17.96 -2.15 12.65
CA ALA A 224 18.06 -0.69 12.52
C ALA A 224 16.99 -0.17 11.55
N PHE A 225 16.80 -0.83 10.39
CA PHE A 225 15.77 -0.49 9.42
C PHE A 225 14.36 -0.58 10.01
N LEU A 226 14.03 -1.67 10.72
CA LEU A 226 12.71 -1.83 11.34
C LEU A 226 12.47 -0.81 12.45
N LYS A 227 13.48 -0.50 13.28
CA LYS A 227 13.38 0.58 14.28
C LYS A 227 13.13 1.93 13.62
N ALA A 228 13.86 2.23 12.56
CA ALA A 228 13.72 3.47 11.82
C ALA A 228 12.33 3.57 11.13
N LEU A 229 11.82 2.47 10.58
CA LEU A 229 10.45 2.42 10.03
C LEU A 229 9.39 2.70 11.11
N ILE A 230 9.51 2.09 12.28
CA ILE A 230 8.60 2.31 13.42
C ILE A 230 8.67 3.77 13.88
N GLU A 231 9.86 4.34 13.98
CA GLU A 231 10.03 5.75 14.33
C GLU A 231 9.52 6.68 13.24
N ALA A 232 9.63 6.31 11.95
CA ALA A 232 9.04 7.07 10.86
C ALA A 232 7.50 7.05 10.90
N VAL A 233 6.90 5.92 11.27
CA VAL A 233 5.45 5.85 11.54
C VAL A 233 5.07 6.77 12.72
N HIS A 234 5.85 6.74 13.79
CA HIS A 234 5.64 7.64 14.91
C HIS A 234 5.76 9.11 14.49
N PHE A 235 6.82 9.50 13.80
CA PHE A 235 7.04 10.85 13.27
C PHE A 235 5.89 11.29 12.36
N PHE A 236 5.46 10.43 11.43
CA PHE A 236 4.33 10.71 10.54
C PHE A 236 3.07 11.07 11.33
N LYS A 237 2.78 10.34 12.42
CA LYS A 237 1.59 10.55 13.27
C LYS A 237 1.71 11.76 14.17
N THR A 238 2.92 12.18 14.55
CA THR A 238 3.16 13.18 15.62
C THR A 238 3.64 14.52 15.12
N GLU A 239 4.42 14.51 14.04
CA GLU A 239 5.03 15.69 13.46
C GLU A 239 4.28 16.11 12.18
N ARG A 240 2.98 16.43 12.34
CA ARG A 240 2.06 16.74 11.23
C ARG A 240 2.61 17.76 10.26
N GLU A 241 3.06 18.93 10.75
CA GLU A 241 3.53 20.00 9.89
C GLU A 241 4.74 19.59 9.05
N LYS A 242 5.70 18.91 9.69
CA LYS A 242 6.91 18.41 9.00
C LYS A 242 6.56 17.31 7.99
N SER A 243 5.66 16.40 8.34
CA SER A 243 5.20 15.34 7.46
C SER A 243 4.44 15.90 6.26
N CYS A 244 3.54 16.86 6.46
CA CYS A 244 2.84 17.55 5.38
C CYS A 244 3.81 18.31 4.46
N ALA A 245 4.83 18.98 5.01
CA ALA A 245 5.84 19.67 4.20
C ALA A 245 6.64 18.70 3.31
N ILE A 246 6.99 17.51 3.83
CA ILE A 246 7.65 16.46 3.04
C ILE A 246 6.70 15.93 1.96
N ILE A 247 5.44 15.62 2.31
CA ILE A 247 4.43 15.13 1.37
C ILE A 247 4.19 16.16 0.25
N ALA A 248 4.07 17.45 0.59
CA ALA A 248 3.87 18.53 -0.39
C ALA A 248 5.03 18.63 -1.38
N ARG A 249 6.27 18.47 -0.90
CA ARG A 249 7.48 18.57 -1.73
C ARG A 249 7.71 17.31 -2.59
N GLU A 250 7.54 16.13 -2.01
CA GLU A 250 8.00 14.87 -2.61
C GLU A 250 6.87 14.05 -3.24
N VAL A 251 5.65 14.12 -2.72
CA VAL A 251 4.54 13.26 -3.15
C VAL A 251 3.54 14.02 -4.01
N ALA A 252 3.15 15.22 -3.60
CA ALA A 252 2.13 16.00 -4.29
C ALA A 252 2.42 16.17 -5.80
N PRO A 253 3.65 16.51 -6.24
CA PRO A 253 3.96 16.63 -7.68
C PRO A 253 3.84 15.29 -8.42
N LEU A 254 4.06 14.18 -7.73
CA LEU A 254 4.02 12.84 -8.35
C LEU A 254 2.60 12.37 -8.64
N ILE A 255 1.64 12.75 -7.79
CA ILE A 255 0.24 12.28 -7.88
C ILE A 255 -0.74 13.39 -8.27
N GLY A 256 -0.23 14.62 -8.52
CA GLY A 256 -1.06 15.73 -9.01
C GLY A 256 -1.96 16.32 -7.94
N LEU A 257 -1.42 16.60 -6.75
CA LEU A 257 -2.12 17.39 -5.73
C LEU A 257 -1.82 18.88 -5.94
N ASP A 258 -2.88 19.68 -5.88
CA ASP A 258 -2.81 21.11 -6.22
C ASP A 258 -2.92 22.04 -5.00
N GLY A 259 -3.19 21.52 -3.80
CA GLY A 259 -3.43 22.33 -2.62
C GLY A 259 -3.00 21.72 -1.29
N ASP A 260 -2.73 22.61 -0.33
CA ASP A 260 -2.35 22.22 1.03
C ASP A 260 -3.44 21.38 1.71
N ASP A 261 -4.71 21.67 1.43
CA ASP A 261 -5.86 20.92 1.96
C ASP A 261 -5.89 19.46 1.49
N GLU A 262 -5.41 19.16 0.28
CA GLU A 262 -5.29 17.79 -0.24
C GLU A 262 -4.13 17.05 0.45
N VAL A 263 -3.02 17.75 0.71
CA VAL A 263 -1.89 17.21 1.47
C VAL A 263 -2.29 16.92 2.91
N GLU A 264 -2.97 17.85 3.57
CA GLU A 264 -3.44 17.69 4.94
C GLU A 264 -4.46 16.56 5.07
N TYR A 265 -5.38 16.46 4.11
CA TYR A 265 -6.35 15.36 4.05
C TYR A 265 -5.63 14.01 3.89
N LEU A 266 -4.72 13.90 2.92
CA LEU A 266 -3.93 12.70 2.69
C LEU A 266 -3.16 12.28 3.95
N HIS A 267 -2.44 13.22 4.58
CA HIS A 267 -1.73 12.98 5.84
C HIS A 267 -2.67 12.48 6.94
N GLY A 268 -3.80 13.15 7.14
CA GLY A 268 -4.77 12.78 8.18
C GLY A 268 -5.31 11.35 8.01
N GLN A 269 -5.66 10.98 6.76
CA GLN A 269 -6.16 9.64 6.45
C GLN A 269 -5.06 8.57 6.67
N TRP A 270 -3.85 8.81 6.16
CA TRP A 270 -2.73 7.91 6.37
C TRP A 270 -2.36 7.77 7.85
N SER A 271 -2.31 8.88 8.58
CA SER A 271 -2.03 8.87 10.02
C SER A 271 -3.03 8.01 10.81
N ALA A 272 -4.31 8.00 10.40
CA ALA A 272 -5.32 7.15 11.03
C ALA A 272 -5.10 5.66 10.76
N LEU A 273 -4.62 5.30 9.56
CA LEU A 273 -4.44 3.92 9.13
C LEU A 273 -3.12 3.29 9.59
N LEU A 274 -2.07 4.10 9.79
CA LEU A 274 -0.76 3.61 10.19
C LEU A 274 -0.78 3.00 11.59
N CYS A 275 -0.29 1.76 11.70
CA CYS A 275 -0.21 1.01 12.94
C CYS A 275 1.06 1.39 13.72
N PRO A 276 0.95 1.84 14.99
CA PRO A 276 2.13 2.13 15.83
C PRO A 276 3.05 0.94 16.01
N LYS A 277 2.48 -0.25 16.13
CA LYS A 277 3.18 -1.53 16.15
C LYS A 277 2.85 -2.26 14.84
N PRO A 278 3.79 -2.33 13.88
CA PRO A 278 3.49 -2.77 12.52
C PRO A 278 3.43 -4.31 12.41
N TYR A 279 2.62 -4.93 13.27
CA TYR A 279 2.30 -6.35 13.18
C TYR A 279 1.22 -6.61 12.12
N PRO A 280 1.30 -7.75 11.41
CA PRO A 280 0.20 -8.19 10.57
C PRO A 280 -0.98 -8.63 11.44
N GLU A 281 -2.16 -8.10 11.18
CA GLU A 281 -3.40 -8.58 11.82
C GLU A 281 -3.83 -9.90 11.16
N PRO A 282 -4.08 -10.99 11.93
CA PRO A 282 -4.41 -12.30 11.37
C PRO A 282 -5.58 -12.28 10.38
N LEU A 283 -6.65 -11.54 10.69
CA LEU A 283 -7.80 -11.42 9.80
C LEU A 283 -7.45 -10.69 8.49
N ALA A 284 -6.58 -9.67 8.56
CA ALA A 284 -6.14 -8.96 7.37
C ALA A 284 -5.26 -9.82 6.46
N VAL A 285 -4.40 -10.66 7.05
CA VAL A 285 -3.60 -11.67 6.33
C VAL A 285 -4.51 -12.69 5.66
N GLU A 286 -5.47 -13.26 6.40
CA GLU A 286 -6.40 -14.27 5.90
C GLU A 286 -7.27 -13.73 4.75
N ASN A 287 -7.77 -12.51 4.89
CA ASN A 287 -8.58 -11.89 3.84
C ASN A 287 -7.79 -11.70 2.54
N LEU A 288 -6.54 -11.19 2.62
CA LEU A 288 -5.69 -11.09 1.43
C LEU A 288 -5.38 -12.47 0.84
N TYR A 289 -5.02 -13.43 1.69
CA TYR A 289 -4.72 -14.79 1.26
C TYR A 289 -5.89 -15.40 0.49
N ASN A 290 -7.12 -15.30 1.01
CA ASN A 290 -8.31 -15.83 0.37
C ASN A 290 -8.67 -15.13 -0.94
N LEU A 291 -8.31 -13.86 -1.09
CA LEU A 291 -8.56 -13.09 -2.31
C LEU A 291 -7.62 -13.44 -3.46
N ASP A 292 -6.38 -13.76 -3.15
CA ASP A 292 -5.31 -13.87 -4.15
C ASP A 292 -4.63 -15.25 -4.10
N VAL A 293 -3.96 -15.57 -3.02
CA VAL A 293 -3.12 -16.78 -2.91
C VAL A 293 -3.94 -18.07 -2.92
N ALA A 294 -5.09 -18.11 -2.25
CA ALA A 294 -5.96 -19.29 -2.20
C ALA A 294 -6.52 -19.66 -3.58
N GLN A 295 -6.54 -18.71 -4.52
CA GLN A 295 -6.98 -18.93 -5.89
C GLN A 295 -5.85 -19.43 -6.81
N ASP A 296 -4.59 -19.40 -6.34
CA ASP A 296 -3.44 -19.88 -7.11
C ASP A 296 -3.11 -21.35 -6.75
N PRO A 297 -3.35 -22.32 -7.69
CA PRO A 297 -3.03 -23.73 -7.43
C PRO A 297 -1.55 -23.98 -7.12
N GLN A 298 -0.65 -23.05 -7.47
CA GLN A 298 0.78 -23.19 -7.20
C GLN A 298 1.15 -22.79 -5.77
N ALA A 299 0.29 -22.05 -5.05
CA ALA A 299 0.60 -21.48 -3.74
C ALA A 299 -0.46 -21.72 -2.66
N ASN A 300 -1.65 -22.20 -3.02
CA ASN A 300 -2.81 -22.31 -2.11
C ASN A 300 -2.67 -23.35 -0.98
N PHE A 301 -1.61 -24.14 -0.96
CA PHE A 301 -1.29 -25.07 0.11
C PHE A 301 -0.32 -24.51 1.16
N ILE A 302 0.23 -23.31 0.91
CA ILE A 302 1.06 -22.59 1.88
C ILE A 302 0.15 -21.91 2.90
N SER A 303 0.44 -22.05 4.19
CA SER A 303 -0.34 -21.40 5.24
C SER A 303 -0.24 -19.86 5.17
N PRO A 304 -1.32 -19.11 5.44
CA PRO A 304 -1.33 -17.65 5.38
C PRO A 304 -0.20 -16.96 6.16
N LEU A 305 0.16 -17.49 7.31
CA LEU A 305 1.22 -16.93 8.17
C LEU A 305 2.62 -17.50 7.90
N GLU A 306 2.76 -18.51 7.05
CA GLU A 306 4.03 -19.22 6.85
C GLU A 306 5.14 -18.36 6.22
N VAL A 307 4.77 -17.30 5.50
CA VAL A 307 5.70 -16.36 4.87
C VAL A 307 6.00 -15.12 5.73
N TRP A 308 5.51 -15.10 6.98
CA TRP A 308 5.73 -14.00 7.91
C TRP A 308 6.83 -14.35 8.92
N ASP A 309 7.83 -13.49 9.01
CA ASP A 309 8.86 -13.54 10.05
C ASP A 309 8.80 -12.25 10.87
N THR A 310 8.10 -12.31 12.00
CA THR A 310 7.95 -11.19 12.93
C THR A 310 8.98 -11.23 14.07
N HIS A 311 10.00 -12.10 14.00
CA HIS A 311 11.00 -12.28 15.04
C HIS A 311 11.68 -10.97 15.43
N TYR A 312 12.20 -10.24 14.45
CA TYR A 312 12.91 -8.97 14.69
C TYR A 312 11.98 -7.87 15.20
N LEU A 313 10.76 -7.82 14.69
CA LEU A 313 9.74 -6.89 15.17
C LEU A 313 9.39 -7.18 16.65
N ARG A 314 9.23 -8.47 17.00
CA ARG A 314 8.98 -8.90 18.37
C ARG A 314 10.13 -8.53 19.30
N MET A 315 11.35 -8.74 18.88
CA MET A 315 12.55 -8.38 19.64
C MET A 315 12.61 -6.87 19.91
N ILE A 316 12.25 -6.03 18.92
CA ILE A 316 12.18 -4.58 19.08
C ILE A 316 11.05 -4.19 20.06
N ASP A 317 9.89 -4.79 19.96
CA ASP A 317 8.74 -4.54 20.84
C ASP A 317 9.03 -4.94 22.29
N ASP A 318 9.58 -6.16 22.51
CA ASP A 318 9.93 -6.68 23.84
C ASP A 318 11.06 -5.85 24.50
N SER A 319 11.87 -5.12 23.73
CA SER A 319 12.87 -4.16 24.28
C SER A 319 12.24 -2.90 24.86
N GLY A 320 10.94 -2.67 24.69
CA GLY A 320 10.23 -1.47 25.08
C GLY A 320 10.47 -0.25 24.17
N PHE A 321 11.17 -0.44 23.03
CA PHE A 321 11.48 0.65 22.09
C PHE A 321 10.21 1.36 21.59
N ILE A 322 9.21 0.57 21.15
CA ILE A 322 7.97 1.12 20.59
C ILE A 322 7.17 1.87 21.67
N ASP A 323 7.02 1.26 22.84
CA ASP A 323 6.29 1.89 23.95
C ASP A 323 6.96 3.18 24.43
N ALA A 324 8.30 3.26 24.36
CA ALA A 324 9.04 4.47 24.71
C ALA A 324 8.73 5.64 23.76
N LEU A 325 8.54 5.38 22.45
CA LEU A 325 8.18 6.42 21.47
C LEU A 325 6.81 7.06 21.75
N TYR A 326 5.88 6.33 22.36
CA TYR A 326 4.50 6.78 22.60
C TYR A 326 4.20 7.12 24.07
N ARG A 327 5.20 7.09 24.96
CA ARG A 327 5.00 7.27 26.42
C ARG A 327 4.75 8.71 26.84
N ASP A 328 5.30 9.68 26.13
CA ASP A 328 5.31 11.10 26.51
C ASP A 328 4.15 11.91 25.86
N ARG A 329 2.96 11.30 25.80
CA ARG A 329 1.75 11.92 25.25
C ARG A 329 0.62 12.03 26.25
#